data_45c42b7db1007bf928fec9bc8445b85c
#
_entry.id   45c42b7db1007bf928fec9bc8445b85c
#
_cell.length_a   1.000
_cell.length_b   1.000
_cell.length_c   1.000
_cell.angle_alpha   90.00
_cell.angle_beta   90.00
_cell.angle_gamma   90.00
#
_symmetry.space_group_name_H-M   'P 1'
#
loop_
_entity.id
_entity.type
_entity.pdbx_description
1 polymer ?
#
loop_
_entity_poly.entity_id
_entity_poly.type
_entity_poly.pdbx_seq_one_letter_code
_entity_poly.pdbx_strand_id
1 'polypeptide(L)'
;RNGEYVFKVMDGDVLDPDYYLNLYDDWRDVSTWPVSSRESEAVKKSAKQQADPLTKIGVVGAFCRTYSIREAIEKFLPDVYEPSAMEGRYDYIPADSSAGVVIIDDKFSYSFHATDPACGQLLNAFDVVRVHKFPDDVPKKSFNAMADFAVADENVKMRIFEEKQQAAVEEFSEDDPDAWKKQLEYDRRSMELVNNLHNMTLI
;
A
#
# COMPACT_ATOMS: atom_id res chain seq x y z
N ARG A 1 -29.00 15.16 6.62
CA ARG A 1 -29.72 13.98 6.07
C ARG A 1 -30.95 13.77 6.93
N ASN A 2 -32.12 14.08 6.42
CA ASN A 2 -33.39 13.70 7.03
C ASN A 2 -33.61 12.22 6.72
N GLY A 3 -33.09 11.34 7.59
CA GLY A 3 -33.35 9.92 7.52
C GLY A 3 -34.63 9.65 8.33
N GLU A 4 -35.60 9.01 7.73
CA GLU A 4 -36.69 8.41 8.49
C GLU A 4 -36.13 7.29 9.35
N TYR A 5 -36.28 7.41 10.67
CA TYR A 5 -35.93 6.33 11.59
C TYR A 5 -37.12 5.38 11.69
N VAL A 6 -36.91 4.15 11.27
CA VAL A 6 -37.88 3.09 11.52
C VAL A 6 -37.61 2.48 12.89
N PHE A 7 -38.48 2.70 13.84
CA PHE A 7 -38.45 2.05 15.14
C PHE A 7 -39.50 0.94 15.15
N LYS A 8 -39.06 -0.31 15.34
CA LYS A 8 -39.97 -1.45 15.44
C LYS A 8 -39.72 -2.15 16.77
N VAL A 9 -40.74 -2.17 17.61
CA VAL A 9 -40.74 -3.04 18.80
C VAL A 9 -41.13 -4.44 18.35
N MET A 10 -40.38 -5.40 18.70
CA MET A 10 -40.63 -6.83 18.44
C MET A 10 -41.18 -7.41 19.72
N ASP A 11 -42.43 -7.90 19.66
CA ASP A 11 -43.06 -8.67 20.75
C ASP A 11 -42.56 -10.13 20.60
N GLY A 12 -41.55 -10.47 21.35
CA GLY A 12 -40.96 -11.82 21.39
C GLY A 12 -40.31 -12.09 22.75
N ASP A 13 -40.08 -13.33 23.02
CA ASP A 13 -39.36 -13.73 24.23
C ASP A 13 -37.96 -13.14 24.23
N VAL A 14 -37.40 -12.90 25.42
CA VAL A 14 -36.05 -12.42 25.60
C VAL A 14 -35.09 -13.46 25.01
N LEU A 15 -34.17 -13.01 24.16
CA LEU A 15 -33.13 -13.86 23.59
C LEU A 15 -32.34 -14.53 24.70
N ASP A 16 -32.25 -15.87 24.67
CA ASP A 16 -31.39 -16.62 25.57
C ASP A 16 -29.94 -16.54 25.06
N PRO A 17 -29.05 -15.80 25.75
CA PRO A 17 -27.66 -15.67 25.34
C PRO A 17 -26.90 -17.00 25.36
N ASP A 18 -27.23 -17.89 26.28
CA ASP A 18 -26.54 -19.18 26.41
C ASP A 18 -26.82 -20.09 25.20
N TYR A 19 -28.02 -20.02 24.63
CA TYR A 19 -28.32 -20.73 23.38
C TYR A 19 -27.37 -20.32 22.25
N TYR A 20 -27.10 -19.03 22.10
CA TYR A 20 -26.22 -18.54 21.03
C TYR A 20 -24.75 -18.78 21.31
N LEU A 21 -24.33 -18.66 22.57
CA LEU A 21 -22.94 -18.96 22.97
C LEU A 21 -22.61 -20.45 22.75
N ASN A 22 -23.56 -21.33 22.97
CA ASN A 22 -23.41 -22.77 22.76
C ASN A 22 -23.39 -23.21 21.27
N LEU A 23 -23.64 -22.28 20.33
CA LEU A 23 -23.45 -22.56 18.90
C LEU A 23 -21.97 -22.59 18.49
N TYR A 24 -21.07 -22.12 19.34
CA TYR A 24 -19.64 -22.11 19.16
C TYR A 24 -18.97 -23.11 20.12
N ASP A 25 -18.00 -23.86 19.63
CA ASP A 25 -17.19 -24.77 20.49
C ASP A 25 -16.44 -23.96 21.56
N ASP A 26 -15.85 -22.84 21.15
CA ASP A 26 -15.33 -21.79 22.04
C ASP A 26 -15.72 -20.40 21.47
N TRP A 27 -16.67 -19.76 22.12
CA TRP A 27 -17.09 -18.41 21.70
C TRP A 27 -16.01 -17.31 21.85
N ARG A 28 -14.92 -17.61 22.57
CA ARG A 28 -13.78 -16.72 22.69
C ARG A 28 -12.82 -16.84 21.51
N ASP A 29 -12.93 -17.94 20.75
CA ASP A 29 -12.16 -18.10 19.52
C ASP A 29 -12.78 -17.25 18.40
N VAL A 30 -12.22 -16.04 18.24
CA VAL A 30 -12.67 -15.05 17.22
C VAL A 30 -12.46 -15.52 15.79
N SER A 31 -11.61 -16.57 15.56
CA SER A 31 -11.40 -17.13 14.22
C SER A 31 -12.66 -17.77 13.64
N THR A 32 -13.57 -18.20 14.50
CA THR A 32 -14.84 -18.84 14.13
C THR A 32 -15.99 -17.83 13.91
N TRP A 33 -15.78 -16.56 14.24
CA TRP A 33 -16.81 -15.55 14.15
C TRP A 33 -17.14 -15.17 12.69
N PRO A 34 -18.42 -14.93 12.36
CA PRO A 34 -18.80 -14.51 11.03
C PRO A 34 -18.32 -13.09 10.72
N VAL A 35 -17.72 -12.91 9.54
CA VAL A 35 -17.28 -11.59 9.06
C VAL A 35 -18.48 -10.80 8.54
N SER A 36 -18.60 -9.53 8.97
CA SER A 36 -19.68 -8.64 8.52
C SER A 36 -19.57 -8.31 7.02
N SER A 37 -20.68 -8.44 6.29
CA SER A 37 -20.74 -8.03 4.87
C SER A 37 -20.46 -6.54 4.67
N ARG A 38 -20.81 -5.68 5.65
CA ARG A 38 -20.52 -4.25 5.62
C ARG A 38 -19.03 -3.95 5.65
N GLU A 39 -18.27 -4.74 6.37
CA GLU A 39 -16.82 -4.67 6.42
C GLU A 39 -16.22 -4.91 5.03
N SER A 40 -16.63 -6.00 4.38
CA SER A 40 -16.18 -6.34 3.03
C SER A 40 -16.54 -5.25 2.00
N GLU A 41 -17.71 -4.62 2.13
CA GLU A 41 -18.12 -3.52 1.26
C GLU A 41 -17.29 -2.25 1.47
N ALA A 42 -17.01 -1.87 2.72
CA ALA A 42 -16.20 -0.71 3.05
C ALA A 42 -14.77 -0.86 2.50
N VAL A 43 -14.17 -2.02 2.71
CA VAL A 43 -12.85 -2.36 2.20
C VAL A 43 -12.80 -2.33 0.68
N LYS A 44 -13.76 -3.00 0.01
CA LYS A 44 -13.85 -3.01 -1.47
C LYS A 44 -14.04 -1.62 -2.06
N LYS A 45 -14.83 -0.77 -1.42
CA LYS A 45 -15.04 0.61 -1.85
C LYS A 45 -13.75 1.43 -1.74
N SER A 46 -13.02 1.28 -0.66
CA SER A 46 -11.76 1.98 -0.45
C SER A 46 -10.66 1.46 -1.39
N ALA A 47 -10.60 0.15 -1.62
CA ALA A 47 -9.62 -0.47 -2.52
C ALA A 47 -9.76 0.00 -3.98
N LYS A 48 -10.99 0.23 -4.45
CA LYS A 48 -11.24 0.77 -5.81
C LYS A 48 -10.70 2.19 -6.03
N GLN A 49 -10.41 2.93 -4.97
CA GLN A 49 -9.96 4.32 -5.04
C GLN A 49 -8.44 4.47 -4.95
N GLN A 50 -7.72 3.40 -4.64
CA GLN A 50 -6.26 3.43 -4.50
C GLN A 50 -5.56 2.71 -5.64
N ALA A 51 -4.49 3.35 -6.16
CA ALA A 51 -3.57 2.69 -7.08
C ALA A 51 -2.73 1.64 -6.34
N ASP A 52 -2.31 0.59 -7.05
CA ASP A 52 -1.41 -0.43 -6.50
C ASP A 52 -0.13 0.22 -5.95
N PRO A 53 0.20 0.07 -4.66
CA PRO A 53 1.38 0.67 -4.07
C PRO A 53 2.69 0.18 -4.69
N LEU A 54 2.70 -1.01 -5.27
CA LEU A 54 3.89 -1.58 -5.92
C LEU A 54 4.23 -0.88 -7.24
N THR A 55 3.25 -0.23 -7.88
CA THR A 55 3.46 0.53 -9.14
C THR A 55 3.85 1.99 -8.90
N LYS A 56 3.80 2.46 -7.65
CA LYS A 56 4.19 3.84 -7.32
C LYS A 56 5.68 4.04 -7.54
N ILE A 57 6.04 5.18 -8.11
CA ILE A 57 7.43 5.60 -8.28
C ILE A 57 7.96 6.27 -6.99
N GLY A 58 9.29 6.36 -6.88
CA GLY A 58 9.97 7.03 -5.78
C GLY A 58 9.93 6.26 -4.47
N VAL A 59 10.17 6.98 -3.35
CA VAL A 59 10.37 6.37 -2.02
C VAL A 59 9.18 5.54 -1.55
N VAL A 60 7.96 5.96 -1.85
CA VAL A 60 6.74 5.22 -1.44
C VAL A 60 6.69 3.85 -2.11
N GLY A 61 6.90 3.81 -3.43
CA GLY A 61 6.93 2.55 -4.17
C GLY A 61 8.09 1.65 -3.75
N ALA A 62 9.29 2.22 -3.62
CA ALA A 62 10.45 1.47 -3.18
C ALA A 62 10.24 0.85 -1.78
N PHE A 63 9.67 1.60 -0.84
CA PHE A 63 9.33 1.08 0.49
C PHE A 63 8.33 -0.07 0.41
N CYS A 64 7.24 0.08 -0.35
CA CYS A 64 6.20 -0.95 -0.51
C CYS A 64 6.68 -2.19 -1.28
N ARG A 65 7.69 -2.06 -2.15
CA ARG A 65 8.33 -3.21 -2.82
C ARG A 65 9.41 -3.88 -1.96
N THR A 66 9.93 -3.16 -0.96
CA THR A 66 10.90 -3.71 0.01
C THR A 66 10.22 -4.43 1.15
N TYR A 67 9.09 -3.90 1.61
CA TYR A 67 8.32 -4.44 2.73
C TYR A 67 6.87 -4.62 2.33
N SER A 68 6.35 -5.85 2.47
CA SER A 68 4.93 -6.09 2.48
C SER A 68 4.27 -5.38 3.67
N ILE A 69 2.94 -5.29 3.68
CA ILE A 69 2.24 -4.64 4.78
C ILE A 69 2.50 -5.34 6.12
N ARG A 70 2.61 -6.69 6.12
CA ARG A 70 2.88 -7.49 7.31
C ARG A 70 4.29 -7.23 7.83
N GLU A 71 5.29 -7.34 6.97
CA GLU A 71 6.68 -7.06 7.32
C GLU A 71 6.87 -5.64 7.85
N ALA A 72 6.16 -4.66 7.26
CA ALA A 72 6.22 -3.28 7.73
C ALA A 72 5.60 -3.11 9.14
N ILE A 73 4.47 -3.78 9.41
CA ILE A 73 3.85 -3.80 10.73
C ILE A 73 4.78 -4.46 11.74
N GLU A 74 5.25 -5.68 11.46
CA GLU A 74 6.09 -6.46 12.37
C GLU A 74 7.44 -5.77 12.67
N LYS A 75 8.07 -5.17 11.66
CA LYS A 75 9.37 -4.52 11.81
C LYS A 75 9.28 -3.15 12.47
N PHE A 76 8.30 -2.34 12.08
CA PHE A 76 8.27 -0.93 12.45
C PHE A 76 7.19 -0.57 13.47
N LEU A 77 6.18 -1.41 13.67
CA LEU A 77 5.03 -1.15 14.54
C LEU A 77 4.72 -2.30 15.52
N PRO A 78 5.74 -2.98 16.11
CA PRO A 78 5.52 -4.13 16.99
C PRO A 78 4.78 -3.77 18.28
N ASP A 79 4.85 -2.50 18.72
CA ASP A 79 4.18 -2.00 19.92
C ASP A 79 2.78 -1.41 19.61
N VAL A 80 2.37 -1.44 18.35
CA VAL A 80 1.09 -0.86 17.86
C VAL A 80 0.11 -1.94 17.47
N TYR A 81 0.61 -2.96 16.76
CA TYR A 81 -0.19 -4.05 16.25
C TYR A 81 0.43 -5.41 16.58
N GLU A 82 -0.44 -6.37 16.88
CA GLU A 82 -0.06 -7.77 17.04
C GLU A 82 -0.93 -8.67 16.16
N PRO A 83 -0.43 -9.84 15.71
CA PRO A 83 -1.24 -10.80 14.96
C PRO A 83 -2.44 -11.24 15.77
N SER A 84 -3.63 -11.17 15.16
CA SER A 84 -4.86 -11.65 15.78
C SER A 84 -5.00 -13.18 15.66
N ALA A 85 -5.85 -13.79 16.50
CA ALA A 85 -6.27 -15.18 16.37
C ALA A 85 -6.96 -15.46 15.02
N MET A 86 -7.58 -14.44 14.40
CA MET A 86 -8.21 -14.55 13.08
C MET A 86 -7.16 -14.32 12.00
N GLU A 87 -7.00 -15.28 11.08
CA GLU A 87 -6.05 -15.20 9.97
C GLU A 87 -6.28 -13.97 9.10
N GLY A 88 -5.19 -13.29 8.72
CA GLY A 88 -5.24 -12.09 7.90
C GLY A 88 -5.63 -10.82 8.65
N ARG A 89 -5.67 -10.85 9.97
CA ARG A 89 -6.00 -9.71 10.83
C ARG A 89 -4.93 -9.43 11.86
N TYR A 90 -4.97 -8.19 12.34
CA TYR A 90 -4.16 -7.72 13.45
C TYR A 90 -5.05 -7.07 14.50
N ASP A 91 -4.59 -7.14 15.73
CA ASP A 91 -5.16 -6.44 16.87
C ASP A 91 -4.43 -5.12 17.06
N TYR A 92 -5.17 -4.06 17.31
CA TYR A 92 -4.60 -2.77 17.70
C TYR A 92 -4.38 -2.80 19.23
N ILE A 93 -3.13 -2.93 19.67
CA ILE A 93 -2.76 -3.17 21.06
C ILE A 93 -3.41 -2.20 22.06
N PRO A 94 -3.54 -0.88 21.78
CA PRO A 94 -4.18 0.03 22.70
C PRO A 94 -5.72 -0.13 22.81
N ALA A 95 -6.36 -0.98 22.02
CA ALA A 95 -7.80 -1.19 22.03
C ALA A 95 -8.21 -2.45 22.81
N ASP A 96 -9.42 -2.42 23.36
CA ASP A 96 -9.99 -3.57 24.12
C ASP A 96 -10.61 -4.64 23.17
N SER A 97 -10.75 -4.36 21.88
CA SER A 97 -11.36 -5.26 20.90
C SER A 97 -10.32 -5.87 19.97
N SER A 98 -10.53 -7.12 19.56
CA SER A 98 -9.63 -7.90 18.72
C SER A 98 -10.06 -7.94 17.24
N ALA A 99 -9.15 -8.35 16.36
CA ALA A 99 -9.34 -8.62 14.94
C ALA A 99 -9.86 -7.42 14.10
N GLY A 100 -9.66 -6.19 14.59
CA GLY A 100 -10.19 -4.98 13.96
C GLY A 100 -9.37 -4.42 12.81
N VAL A 101 -8.16 -4.92 12.57
CA VAL A 101 -7.31 -4.50 11.45
C VAL A 101 -7.23 -5.61 10.42
N VAL A 102 -7.68 -5.32 9.19
CA VAL A 102 -7.72 -6.29 8.08
C VAL A 102 -6.57 -6.03 7.12
N ILE A 103 -5.88 -7.10 6.74
CA ILE A 103 -4.85 -7.07 5.71
C ILE A 103 -5.45 -7.53 4.37
N ILE A 104 -5.15 -6.79 3.30
CA ILE A 104 -5.70 -6.99 1.97
C ILE A 104 -4.56 -7.18 0.99
N ASP A 105 -4.51 -8.35 0.35
CA ASP A 105 -3.54 -8.73 -0.70
C ASP A 105 -2.07 -8.52 -0.28
N ASP A 106 -1.80 -8.50 1.03
CA ASP A 106 -0.51 -8.16 1.65
C ASP A 106 0.08 -6.80 1.17
N LYS A 107 -0.78 -5.92 0.68
CA LYS A 107 -0.44 -4.59 0.16
C LYS A 107 -1.03 -3.46 0.98
N PHE A 108 -2.17 -3.72 1.62
CA PHE A 108 -2.92 -2.71 2.35
C PHE A 108 -3.37 -3.21 3.72
N SER A 109 -3.53 -2.26 4.64
CA SER A 109 -4.24 -2.45 5.90
C SER A 109 -5.46 -1.53 5.97
N TYR A 110 -6.51 -1.98 6.64
CA TYR A 110 -7.70 -1.20 6.94
C TYR A 110 -8.10 -1.43 8.40
N SER A 111 -8.14 -0.36 9.20
CA SER A 111 -8.51 -0.44 10.62
C SER A 111 -9.96 -0.01 10.83
N PHE A 112 -10.68 -0.80 11.63
CA PHE A 112 -12.04 -0.51 12.11
C PHE A 112 -12.05 0.02 13.56
N HIS A 113 -10.90 0.08 14.23
CA HIS A 113 -10.79 0.62 15.58
C HIS A 113 -10.90 2.13 15.60
N ALA A 114 -11.91 2.67 16.28
CA ALA A 114 -12.16 4.12 16.31
C ALA A 114 -11.03 4.93 16.96
N THR A 115 -10.25 4.32 17.85
CA THR A 115 -9.11 4.94 18.53
C THR A 115 -7.79 4.81 17.77
N ASP A 116 -7.76 4.00 16.72
CA ASP A 116 -6.58 3.83 15.87
C ASP A 116 -6.46 5.05 14.92
N PRO A 117 -5.31 5.74 14.87
CA PRO A 117 -5.05 6.80 13.89
C PRO A 117 -5.27 6.37 12.43
N ALA A 118 -5.14 5.07 12.12
CA ALA A 118 -5.39 4.49 10.80
C ALA A 118 -6.88 4.20 10.52
N CYS A 119 -7.78 4.47 11.47
CA CYS A 119 -9.20 4.12 11.39
C CYS A 119 -9.86 4.64 10.11
N GLY A 120 -10.59 3.75 9.42
CA GLY A 120 -11.38 4.10 8.24
C GLY A 120 -10.56 4.43 6.99
N GLN A 121 -9.25 4.23 7.02
CA GLN A 121 -8.34 4.50 5.92
C GLN A 121 -7.76 3.19 5.36
N LEU A 122 -7.67 3.10 4.04
CA LEU A 122 -6.93 2.03 3.38
C LEU A 122 -5.48 2.51 3.19
N LEU A 123 -4.55 1.94 3.94
CA LEU A 123 -3.16 2.38 4.00
C LEU A 123 -2.24 1.29 3.44
N ASN A 124 -1.27 1.70 2.62
CA ASN A 124 -0.17 0.84 2.20
C ASN A 124 0.93 0.78 3.28
N ALA A 125 1.97 -0.03 3.08
CA ALA A 125 3.05 -0.22 4.04
C ALA A 125 3.74 1.10 4.46
N PHE A 126 3.97 2.02 3.52
CA PHE A 126 4.57 3.32 3.82
C PHE A 126 3.63 4.19 4.66
N ASP A 127 2.35 4.27 4.29
CA ASP A 127 1.39 5.14 4.94
C ASP A 127 0.99 4.64 6.33
N VAL A 128 0.90 3.33 6.58
CA VAL A 128 0.60 2.81 7.93
C VAL A 128 1.73 3.13 8.91
N VAL A 129 2.99 2.99 8.49
CA VAL A 129 4.14 3.38 9.33
C VAL A 129 4.15 4.89 9.54
N ARG A 130 3.87 5.68 8.50
CA ARG A 130 3.82 7.15 8.58
C ARG A 130 2.82 7.65 9.61
N VAL A 131 1.59 7.14 9.57
CA VAL A 131 0.50 7.61 10.44
C VAL A 131 0.82 7.38 11.92
N HIS A 132 1.50 6.29 12.25
CA HIS A 132 1.83 5.95 13.64
C HIS A 132 3.15 6.55 14.15
N LYS A 133 4.20 6.58 13.30
CA LYS A 133 5.52 7.07 13.75
C LYS A 133 5.72 8.57 13.57
N PHE A 134 5.04 9.14 12.59
CA PHE A 134 5.23 10.55 12.20
C PHE A 134 3.90 11.30 12.10
N PRO A 135 3.05 11.24 13.16
CA PRO A 135 1.82 12.03 13.19
C PRO A 135 2.17 13.51 13.18
N ASP A 136 1.56 14.29 12.29
CA ASP A 136 1.70 15.75 12.22
C ASP A 136 0.41 16.33 11.61
N ASP A 137 -0.02 17.47 12.12
CA ASP A 137 -1.19 18.19 11.60
C ASP A 137 -0.96 18.71 10.17
N VAL A 138 0.32 18.84 9.78
CA VAL A 138 0.71 19.20 8.42
C VAL A 138 1.10 17.94 7.63
N PRO A 139 0.26 17.45 6.70
CA PRO A 139 0.50 16.21 5.97
C PRO A 139 1.86 16.14 5.28
N LYS A 140 2.35 17.28 4.77
CA LYS A 140 3.65 17.36 4.09
C LYS A 140 4.82 17.12 5.05
N LYS A 141 4.74 17.57 6.31
CA LYS A 141 5.79 17.32 7.31
C LYS A 141 5.83 15.85 7.69
N SER A 142 4.66 15.25 7.96
CA SER A 142 4.51 13.83 8.23
C SER A 142 5.09 12.98 7.08
N PHE A 143 4.77 13.33 5.83
CA PHE A 143 5.29 12.65 4.65
C PHE A 143 6.81 12.76 4.54
N ASN A 144 7.38 13.94 4.71
CA ASN A 144 8.82 14.15 4.59
C ASN A 144 9.57 13.37 5.68
N ALA A 145 9.10 13.41 6.93
CA ALA A 145 9.71 12.66 8.03
C ALA A 145 9.72 11.15 7.76
N MET A 146 8.61 10.61 7.23
CA MET A 146 8.54 9.21 6.84
C MET A 146 9.43 8.90 5.62
N ALA A 147 9.53 9.82 4.67
CA ALA A 147 10.41 9.65 3.50
C ALA A 147 11.88 9.61 3.91
N ASP A 148 12.31 10.51 4.80
CA ASP A 148 13.67 10.52 5.35
C ASP A 148 13.97 9.23 6.13
N PHE A 149 13.00 8.76 6.94
CA PHE A 149 13.11 7.49 7.64
C PHE A 149 13.25 6.30 6.69
N ALA A 150 12.43 6.26 5.62
CA ALA A 150 12.47 5.19 4.64
C ALA A 150 13.81 5.16 3.86
N VAL A 151 14.34 6.32 3.48
CA VAL A 151 15.64 6.40 2.77
C VAL A 151 16.82 6.06 3.69
N ALA A 152 16.68 6.21 5.00
CA ALA A 152 17.70 5.80 5.98
C ALA A 152 17.74 4.27 6.19
N ASP A 153 16.68 3.54 5.84
CA ASP A 153 16.68 2.08 5.89
C ASP A 153 17.53 1.50 4.75
N GLU A 154 18.53 0.66 5.09
CA GLU A 154 19.49 0.13 4.12
C GLU A 154 18.82 -0.71 3.02
N ASN A 155 17.76 -1.46 3.32
CA ASN A 155 17.08 -2.28 2.33
C ASN A 155 16.30 -1.42 1.33
N VAL A 156 15.64 -0.37 1.81
CA VAL A 156 14.93 0.60 0.94
C VAL A 156 15.91 1.39 0.09
N LYS A 157 17.03 1.79 0.66
CA LYS A 157 18.11 2.49 -0.04
C LYS A 157 18.70 1.64 -1.17
N MET A 158 18.97 0.37 -0.90
CA MET A 158 19.43 -0.58 -1.91
C MET A 158 18.39 -0.75 -3.02
N ARG A 159 17.14 -0.92 -2.69
CA ARG A 159 16.04 -1.00 -3.66
C ARG A 159 15.97 0.23 -4.56
N ILE A 160 16.03 1.43 -3.99
CA ILE A 160 16.04 2.69 -4.76
C ILE A 160 17.24 2.74 -5.71
N PHE A 161 18.41 2.28 -5.27
CA PHE A 161 19.62 2.23 -6.09
C PHE A 161 19.46 1.26 -7.26
N GLU A 162 19.01 0.03 -6.99
CA GLU A 162 18.76 -1.00 -8.01
C GLU A 162 17.75 -0.52 -9.07
N GLU A 163 16.64 0.08 -8.64
CA GLU A 163 15.60 0.60 -9.55
C GLU A 163 16.14 1.74 -10.45
N LYS A 164 16.94 2.63 -9.87
CA LYS A 164 17.59 3.69 -10.68
C LYS A 164 18.60 3.13 -11.67
N GLN A 165 19.37 2.11 -11.26
CA GLN A 165 20.33 1.47 -12.14
C GLN A 165 19.60 0.76 -13.29
N GLN A 166 18.52 0.04 -13.00
CA GLN A 166 17.74 -0.64 -14.02
C GLN A 166 17.10 0.34 -15.00
N ALA A 167 16.48 1.42 -14.50
CA ALA A 167 15.92 2.47 -15.35
C ALA A 167 16.96 3.11 -16.27
N ALA A 168 18.19 3.36 -15.74
CA ALA A 168 19.27 3.87 -16.57
C ALA A 168 19.70 2.87 -17.66
N VAL A 169 19.80 1.58 -17.32
CA VAL A 169 20.12 0.53 -18.30
C VAL A 169 19.05 0.43 -19.38
N GLU A 170 17.77 0.52 -19.02
CA GLU A 170 16.65 0.50 -19.98
C GLU A 170 16.70 1.73 -20.90
N GLU A 171 16.90 2.93 -20.34
CA GLU A 171 17.04 4.18 -21.11
C GLU A 171 18.20 4.09 -22.09
N PHE A 172 19.35 3.59 -21.67
CA PHE A 172 20.52 3.44 -22.58
C PHE A 172 20.39 2.26 -23.56
N SER A 173 19.56 1.25 -23.25
CA SER A 173 19.35 0.11 -24.16
C SER A 173 18.34 0.44 -25.29
N GLU A 174 17.47 1.40 -25.11
CA GLU A 174 16.57 1.89 -26.16
C GLU A 174 17.30 2.79 -27.16
N ASP A 175 18.42 3.40 -26.79
CA ASP A 175 19.27 4.15 -27.70
C ASP A 175 20.12 3.15 -28.52
N ASP A 176 19.66 2.84 -29.74
CA ASP A 176 20.48 2.16 -30.75
C ASP A 176 21.77 3.02 -30.95
N PRO A 177 22.95 2.53 -30.50
CA PRO A 177 24.18 3.31 -30.58
C PRO A 177 24.52 3.72 -32.01
N ASP A 178 23.88 3.10 -32.99
CA ASP A 178 24.02 3.39 -34.41
C ASP A 178 22.83 4.17 -35.01
N ALA A 179 21.86 4.58 -34.17
CA ALA A 179 20.66 5.33 -34.66
C ALA A 179 21.03 6.62 -35.41
N TRP A 180 22.10 7.29 -35.00
CA TRP A 180 22.63 8.47 -35.67
C TRP A 180 23.09 8.18 -37.10
N LYS A 181 23.61 6.97 -37.38
CA LYS A 181 24.05 6.55 -38.72
C LYS A 181 22.87 6.49 -39.70
N LYS A 182 21.65 6.18 -39.20
CA LYS A 182 20.44 6.15 -40.03
C LYS A 182 20.00 7.55 -40.49
N GLN A 183 20.48 8.60 -39.82
CA GLN A 183 20.17 9.99 -40.14
C GLN A 183 21.17 10.62 -41.08
N LEU A 184 22.27 9.91 -41.42
CA LEU A 184 23.28 10.39 -42.35
C LEU A 184 22.72 10.44 -43.78
N GLU A 185 22.97 11.52 -44.47
CA GLU A 185 22.62 11.70 -45.87
C GLU A 185 23.71 11.17 -46.80
N TYR A 186 23.31 10.32 -47.76
CA TYR A 186 24.18 9.72 -48.75
C TYR A 186 23.76 10.19 -50.16
N ASP A 187 24.75 10.42 -51.02
CA ASP A 187 24.48 10.65 -52.43
C ASP A 187 23.92 9.37 -53.06
N ARG A 188 22.75 9.45 -53.70
CA ARG A 188 22.04 8.29 -54.26
C ARG A 188 22.75 7.61 -55.43
N ARG A 189 23.70 8.28 -56.07
CA ARG A 189 24.44 7.73 -57.24
C ARG A 189 25.78 7.12 -56.84
N SER A 190 26.55 7.81 -55.99
CA SER A 190 27.86 7.36 -55.54
C SER A 190 27.77 6.47 -54.26
N MET A 191 26.65 6.54 -53.54
CA MET A 191 26.49 5.90 -52.21
C MET A 191 27.54 6.39 -51.21
N GLU A 192 28.10 7.58 -51.47
CA GLU A 192 29.06 8.21 -50.56
C GLU A 192 28.38 9.18 -49.62
N LEU A 193 28.97 9.40 -48.46
CA LEU A 193 28.45 10.34 -47.47
C LEU A 193 28.50 11.76 -48.02
N VAL A 194 27.33 12.46 -47.96
CA VAL A 194 27.29 13.84 -48.41
C VAL A 194 28.02 14.74 -47.44
N ASN A 195 28.95 15.53 -47.93
CA ASN A 195 29.67 16.51 -47.13
C ASN A 195 28.81 17.76 -46.92
N ASN A 196 27.94 17.75 -45.97
CA ASN A 196 27.08 18.86 -45.58
C ASN A 196 27.08 19.11 -44.08
N LEU A 197 26.51 20.25 -43.67
CA LEU A 197 26.49 20.64 -42.27
C LEU A 197 25.70 19.65 -41.40
N HIS A 198 24.63 19.05 -41.96
CA HIS A 198 23.80 18.07 -41.25
C HIS A 198 24.62 16.83 -40.83
N ASN A 199 25.31 16.20 -41.80
CA ASN A 199 26.17 15.06 -41.51
C ASN A 199 27.33 15.42 -40.59
N MET A 200 27.89 16.63 -40.70
CA MET A 200 28.98 17.09 -39.82
C MET A 200 28.58 17.30 -38.36
N THR A 201 27.29 17.52 -38.13
CA THR A 201 26.77 17.67 -36.73
C THR A 201 26.37 16.35 -36.08
N LEU A 202 26.23 15.27 -36.86
CA LEU A 202 25.90 13.95 -36.40
C LEU A 202 27.12 13.06 -36.08
N ILE A 203 28.26 13.37 -36.68
CA ILE A 203 29.53 12.67 -36.48
C ILE A 203 30.32 13.31 -35.30
#